data_a5679bf6264f02059e0577ee1534f7b5
#
_entry.id   a5679bf6264f02059e0577ee1534f7b5
#
_cell.length_a   1.000
_cell.length_b   1.000
_cell.length_c   1.000
_cell.angle_alpha   90.00
_cell.angle_beta   90.00
_cell.angle_gamma   90.00
#
_symmetry.space_group_name_H-M   'P 1'
#
loop_
_entity.id
_entity.type
_entity.pdbx_description
1 polymer ?
#
loop_
_entity_poly.entity_id
_entity_poly.type
_entity_poly.pdbx_seq_one_letter_code
_entity_poly.pdbx_strand_id
1 'polypeptide(L)'
;MNNQFSRRDFLKVTGGAVMITAGASVLPRFLRKNLMPEEVVQAAVNYPAPDLFFAGTDGWFWLPPIPEIPPYHPDPYGADYTPAGVDPFTTYIFGFRNVTGLTDAQRQNQRNKTQHNSPFFWTDQYDDVINPKELRVQLTNLGLALRPDLTDAHTIHWHGFRNVIPFYDGEPHGSISVPVGQIFTYVYRPRDPGTYMYHCHVEDVEHVTMGMTSLVFVHPLQNGDTSFYPSGKYAYNDGDGSTGYDRENALFLSEIWAEGHWNDAHIQESDWSTFKADFSLLNGRVHPYTLLPNSPIDLAAST
;
A
#
# COMPACT_ATOMS: atom_id res chain seq x y z
N MET A 1 4.02 -43.60 -18.30
CA MET A 1 4.96 -43.43 -17.20
C MET A 1 4.60 -42.09 -16.52
N ASN A 2 3.89 -42.15 -15.40
CA ASN A 2 3.48 -40.95 -14.66
C ASN A 2 4.68 -40.43 -13.83
N ASN A 3 5.38 -39.43 -14.31
CA ASN A 3 6.33 -38.68 -13.49
C ASN A 3 5.55 -37.76 -12.58
N GLN A 4 5.24 -38.19 -11.36
CA GLN A 4 4.74 -37.31 -10.34
C GLN A 4 5.93 -36.48 -9.77
N PHE A 5 5.90 -35.19 -9.98
CA PHE A 5 6.83 -34.24 -9.38
C PHE A 5 6.71 -34.34 -7.85
N SER A 6 7.80 -34.70 -7.17
CA SER A 6 7.78 -34.80 -5.69
C SER A 6 7.92 -33.42 -5.05
N ARG A 7 7.42 -33.26 -3.80
CA ARG A 7 7.63 -32.05 -3.00
C ARG A 7 9.10 -31.67 -2.86
N ARG A 8 9.98 -32.66 -2.87
CA ARG A 8 11.44 -32.47 -2.78
C ARG A 8 12.02 -31.92 -4.08
N ASP A 9 11.46 -32.30 -5.23
CA ASP A 9 11.87 -31.77 -6.53
C ASP A 9 11.36 -30.34 -6.74
N PHE A 10 10.16 -30.04 -6.23
CA PHE A 10 9.63 -28.68 -6.17
C PHE A 10 10.52 -27.75 -5.34
N LEU A 11 10.94 -28.16 -4.13
CA LEU A 11 11.82 -27.37 -3.28
C LEU A 11 13.23 -27.18 -3.86
N LYS A 12 13.73 -28.16 -4.60
CA LYS A 12 15.02 -28.03 -5.28
C LYS A 12 14.95 -27.05 -6.47
N VAL A 13 13.84 -27.05 -7.19
CA VAL A 13 13.65 -26.13 -8.32
C VAL A 13 13.37 -24.72 -7.82
N THR A 14 12.51 -24.53 -6.83
CA THR A 14 12.17 -23.20 -6.29
C THR A 14 13.31 -22.61 -5.46
N GLY A 15 13.96 -23.37 -4.59
CA GLY A 15 15.12 -22.92 -3.79
C GLY A 15 16.35 -22.61 -4.66
N GLY A 16 16.56 -23.41 -5.72
CA GLY A 16 17.61 -23.15 -6.70
C GLY A 16 17.34 -21.89 -7.53
N ALA A 17 16.09 -21.66 -7.98
CA ALA A 17 15.73 -20.51 -8.78
C ALA A 17 15.87 -19.18 -7.99
N VAL A 18 15.49 -19.13 -6.72
CA VAL A 18 15.63 -17.94 -5.88
C VAL A 18 17.10 -17.60 -5.61
N MET A 19 17.96 -18.60 -5.34
CA MET A 19 19.40 -18.34 -5.17
C MET A 19 20.11 -17.95 -6.47
N ILE A 20 19.66 -18.44 -7.61
CA ILE A 20 20.24 -18.13 -8.91
C ILE A 20 19.87 -16.71 -9.35
N THR A 21 18.66 -16.24 -9.11
CA THR A 21 18.23 -14.87 -9.46
C THR A 21 18.92 -13.81 -8.61
N ALA A 22 19.12 -14.05 -7.32
CA ALA A 22 19.84 -13.13 -6.43
C ALA A 22 21.35 -13.09 -6.70
N GLY A 23 21.97 -14.22 -7.11
CA GLY A 23 23.40 -14.31 -7.41
C GLY A 23 23.79 -13.96 -8.86
N ALA A 24 22.84 -14.06 -9.79
CA ALA A 24 23.13 -13.90 -11.23
C ALA A 24 23.47 -12.47 -11.65
N SER A 25 23.07 -11.46 -10.85
CA SER A 25 23.41 -10.05 -11.11
C SER A 25 24.91 -9.74 -10.90
N VAL A 26 25.61 -10.55 -10.10
CA VAL A 26 27.00 -10.34 -9.70
C VAL A 26 27.98 -11.19 -10.52
N LEU A 27 27.49 -12.18 -11.29
CA LEU A 27 28.34 -13.08 -12.06
C LEU A 27 28.73 -12.49 -13.42
N PRO A 28 30.02 -12.65 -13.85
CA PRO A 28 30.49 -12.28 -15.19
C PRO A 28 29.61 -12.92 -16.29
N ARG A 29 29.40 -12.18 -17.37
CA ARG A 29 28.45 -12.52 -18.46
C ARG A 29 28.72 -13.89 -19.12
N PHE A 30 29.95 -14.37 -19.12
CA PHE A 30 30.29 -15.68 -19.69
C PHE A 30 29.92 -16.87 -18.82
N LEU A 31 29.83 -16.68 -17.48
CA LEU A 31 29.35 -17.70 -16.54
C LEU A 31 27.84 -17.82 -16.50
N ARG A 32 27.11 -16.74 -16.83
CA ARG A 32 25.65 -16.77 -16.92
C ARG A 32 25.16 -17.77 -17.97
N LYS A 33 25.81 -17.83 -19.12
CA LYS A 33 25.38 -18.63 -20.27
C LYS A 33 25.46 -20.15 -20.01
N ASN A 34 26.31 -20.60 -19.09
CA ASN A 34 26.55 -22.01 -18.80
C ASN A 34 25.84 -22.51 -17.53
N LEU A 35 25.31 -21.60 -16.71
CA LEU A 35 24.69 -21.96 -15.43
C LEU A 35 23.15 -21.88 -15.44
N MET A 36 22.58 -21.23 -16.46
CA MET A 36 21.12 -21.11 -16.60
C MET A 36 20.68 -21.74 -17.91
N PRO A 37 19.89 -22.83 -17.88
CA PRO A 37 19.17 -23.28 -19.07
C PRO A 37 18.29 -22.12 -19.59
N GLU A 38 18.26 -21.92 -20.91
CA GLU A 38 17.45 -20.88 -21.56
C GLU A 38 15.97 -20.91 -21.15
N GLU A 39 15.45 -22.09 -20.84
CA GLU A 39 14.07 -22.31 -20.35
C GLU A 39 13.78 -21.66 -18.99
N VAL A 40 14.77 -21.55 -18.10
CA VAL A 40 14.59 -20.89 -16.78
C VAL A 40 14.55 -19.37 -16.91
N VAL A 41 15.25 -18.83 -17.92
CA VAL A 41 15.25 -17.39 -18.21
C VAL A 41 13.93 -17.00 -18.87
N GLN A 42 13.36 -17.82 -19.73
CA GLN A 42 12.05 -17.56 -20.36
C GLN A 42 10.88 -17.69 -19.39
N ALA A 43 10.94 -18.61 -18.44
CA ALA A 43 9.91 -18.72 -17.40
C ALA A 43 9.84 -17.50 -16.47
N ALA A 44 10.96 -16.81 -16.27
CA ALA A 44 11.02 -15.56 -15.47
C ALA A 44 10.50 -14.33 -16.24
N VAL A 45 10.39 -14.39 -17.57
CA VAL A 45 10.01 -13.27 -18.44
C VAL A 45 8.50 -13.14 -18.64
N ASN A 46 7.72 -14.18 -18.33
CA ASN A 46 6.27 -14.23 -18.57
C ASN A 46 5.40 -14.02 -17.33
N TYR A 47 5.92 -13.37 -16.30
CA TYR A 47 5.05 -12.96 -15.18
C TYR A 47 4.15 -11.81 -15.64
N PRO A 48 2.82 -11.90 -15.47
CA PRO A 48 1.94 -10.79 -15.80
C PRO A 48 2.39 -9.51 -15.08
N ALA A 49 2.35 -8.38 -15.80
CA ALA A 49 2.67 -7.10 -15.20
C ALA A 49 1.73 -6.80 -14.00
N PRO A 50 2.21 -6.10 -12.97
CA PRO A 50 1.35 -5.62 -11.89
C PRO A 50 0.25 -4.69 -12.42
N ASP A 51 -0.95 -4.79 -11.84
CA ASP A 51 -2.08 -3.89 -12.13
C ASP A 51 -1.88 -2.53 -11.43
N LEU A 52 -1.36 -2.56 -10.20
CA LEU A 52 -1.12 -1.39 -9.37
C LEU A 52 0.33 -1.38 -8.87
N PHE A 53 0.87 -0.18 -8.74
CA PHE A 53 2.20 0.06 -8.19
C PHE A 53 2.09 1.01 -7.01
N PHE A 54 2.52 0.55 -5.84
CA PHE A 54 2.58 1.34 -4.62
C PHE A 54 4.02 1.55 -4.18
N ALA A 55 4.30 2.70 -3.61
CA ALA A 55 5.56 3.01 -2.95
C ALA A 55 5.30 3.25 -1.46
N GLY A 56 6.02 2.55 -0.60
CA GLY A 56 6.10 2.85 0.83
C GLY A 56 7.15 3.94 1.07
N THR A 57 6.80 5.03 1.70
CA THR A 57 7.69 6.17 1.99
C THR A 57 7.08 7.08 3.05
N ASP A 58 7.84 8.10 3.44
CA ASP A 58 7.40 9.14 4.36
C ASP A 58 6.88 10.39 3.65
N GLY A 59 6.48 11.36 4.45
CA GLY A 59 6.01 12.66 4.00
C GLY A 59 5.62 13.58 5.15
N TRP A 60 5.08 14.72 4.77
CA TRP A 60 4.59 15.73 5.70
C TRP A 60 3.11 16.00 5.44
N PHE A 61 2.36 16.15 6.53
CA PHE A 61 0.93 16.39 6.51
C PHE A 61 0.61 17.73 7.21
N TRP A 62 -0.26 18.52 6.58
CA TRP A 62 -0.65 19.83 7.08
C TRP A 62 -1.86 19.71 8.01
N LEU A 63 -1.71 20.22 9.24
CA LEU A 63 -2.77 20.28 10.23
C LEU A 63 -3.26 21.73 10.40
N PRO A 64 -4.55 21.94 10.72
CA PRO A 64 -5.05 23.25 11.08
C PRO A 64 -4.49 23.69 12.44
N PRO A 65 -4.47 25.00 12.73
CA PRO A 65 -3.97 25.51 14.02
C PRO A 65 -4.90 25.24 15.22
N ILE A 66 -6.06 24.66 14.97
CA ILE A 66 -7.06 24.35 15.99
C ILE A 66 -7.47 22.88 15.84
N PRO A 67 -7.47 22.05 16.92
CA PRO A 67 -7.08 22.40 18.28
C PRO A 67 -5.60 22.80 18.38
N GLU A 68 -5.30 23.70 19.33
CA GLU A 68 -3.93 24.08 19.61
C GLU A 68 -3.17 22.85 20.13
N ILE A 69 -2.07 22.53 19.45
CA ILE A 69 -1.17 21.47 19.87
C ILE A 69 -0.08 22.10 20.72
N PRO A 70 0.24 21.53 21.90
CA PRO A 70 1.35 22.00 22.70
C PRO A 70 2.62 22.06 21.85
N PRO A 71 3.40 23.13 21.95
CA PRO A 71 4.67 23.24 21.23
C PRO A 71 5.62 22.17 21.75
N TYR A 72 5.98 21.22 20.90
CA TYR A 72 7.03 20.26 21.17
C TYR A 72 8.38 20.93 20.90
N HIS A 73 9.33 20.73 21.77
CA HIS A 73 10.64 21.34 21.64
C HIS A 73 11.76 20.32 21.77
N PRO A 74 12.77 20.37 20.93
CA PRO A 74 12.98 21.30 19.84
C PRO A 74 12.18 20.91 18.59
N ASP A 75 11.38 21.79 18.08
CA ASP A 75 10.79 21.64 16.77
C ASP A 75 11.82 22.09 15.73
N PRO A 76 12.33 21.21 14.84
CA PRO A 76 13.30 21.59 13.83
C PRO A 76 12.74 22.60 12.82
N TYR A 77 11.42 22.70 12.75
CA TYR A 77 10.72 23.62 11.86
C TYR A 77 10.11 24.82 12.60
N GLY A 78 10.28 24.93 13.92
CA GLY A 78 9.79 25.96 14.83
C GLY A 78 8.99 27.15 14.28
N ALA A 79 8.65 28.08 15.11
CA ALA A 79 7.88 29.28 14.73
C ALA A 79 8.49 30.08 13.55
N ASP A 80 9.76 29.91 13.27
CA ASP A 80 10.47 30.61 12.20
C ASP A 80 10.18 30.02 10.81
N TYR A 81 9.61 28.81 10.73
CA TYR A 81 9.31 28.16 9.46
C TYR A 81 7.86 28.39 8.99
N THR A 82 7.05 29.06 9.78
CA THR A 82 5.67 29.37 9.40
C THR A 82 5.68 30.46 8.34
N PRO A 83 5.26 30.22 7.08
CA PRO A 83 5.09 31.29 6.13
C PRO A 83 4.10 32.31 6.70
N ALA A 84 4.44 33.59 6.61
CA ALA A 84 3.62 34.68 7.16
C ALA A 84 2.16 34.55 6.68
N GLY A 85 1.23 34.40 7.62
CA GLY A 85 -0.22 34.34 7.35
C GLY A 85 -0.80 32.96 7.09
N VAL A 86 -0.01 31.90 7.15
CA VAL A 86 -0.48 30.54 7.15
C VAL A 86 0.15 29.85 8.34
N ASP A 87 -0.65 29.36 9.26
CA ASP A 87 -0.18 28.52 10.35
C ASP A 87 -0.22 27.08 9.94
N PRO A 88 0.76 26.56 9.26
CA PRO A 88 0.81 25.15 9.04
C PRO A 88 1.56 24.51 10.18
N PHE A 89 0.86 23.85 11.00
CA PHE A 89 1.44 22.79 11.77
C PHE A 89 1.61 21.62 10.81
N THR A 90 2.85 21.20 10.55
CA THR A 90 3.12 20.00 9.77
C THR A 90 3.44 18.86 10.71
N THR A 91 2.90 17.68 10.43
CA THR A 91 3.24 16.46 11.14
C THR A 91 3.87 15.44 10.20
N TYR A 92 4.77 14.63 10.74
CA TYR A 92 5.46 13.57 10.01
C TYR A 92 4.55 12.37 9.85
N ILE A 93 4.56 11.75 8.68
CA ILE A 93 3.73 10.60 8.35
C ILE A 93 4.50 9.56 7.54
N PHE A 94 4.06 8.31 7.64
CA PHE A 94 4.37 7.25 6.68
C PHE A 94 3.15 6.98 5.82
N GLY A 95 3.32 6.39 4.65
CA GLY A 95 2.18 6.00 3.84
C GLY A 95 2.55 5.24 2.58
N PHE A 96 1.54 4.68 1.96
CA PHE A 96 1.65 4.17 0.60
C PHE A 96 1.25 5.26 -0.38
N ARG A 97 2.02 5.38 -1.46
CA ARG A 97 1.72 6.27 -2.56
C ARG A 97 1.41 5.47 -3.81
N ASN A 98 0.33 5.80 -4.52
CA ASN A 98 0.05 5.20 -5.81
C ASN A 98 1.01 5.78 -6.86
N VAL A 99 1.81 4.91 -7.45
CA VAL A 99 2.81 5.24 -8.47
C VAL A 99 2.55 4.49 -9.78
N THR A 100 1.32 4.01 -9.96
CA THR A 100 0.87 3.34 -11.19
C THR A 100 0.98 4.31 -12.37
N GLY A 101 1.50 3.81 -13.49
CA GLY A 101 1.71 4.61 -14.69
C GLY A 101 3.01 5.43 -14.71
N LEU A 102 3.73 5.54 -13.60
CA LEU A 102 5.02 6.21 -13.56
C LEU A 102 6.14 5.28 -14.05
N THR A 103 7.16 5.86 -14.67
CA THR A 103 8.42 5.18 -14.99
C THR A 103 9.21 4.88 -13.71
N ASP A 104 10.16 3.96 -13.77
CA ASP A 104 10.99 3.61 -12.60
C ASP A 104 11.74 4.83 -12.03
N ALA A 105 12.24 5.71 -12.88
CA ALA A 105 12.89 6.95 -12.43
C ALA A 105 11.90 7.90 -11.72
N GLN A 106 10.69 8.05 -12.25
CA GLN A 106 9.65 8.85 -11.62
C GLN A 106 9.19 8.25 -10.29
N ARG A 107 9.12 6.91 -10.19
CA ARG A 107 8.79 6.23 -8.93
C ARG A 107 9.81 6.52 -7.84
N GLN A 108 11.12 6.48 -8.16
CA GLN A 108 12.18 6.81 -7.21
C GLN A 108 12.09 8.26 -6.71
N ASN A 109 11.62 9.19 -7.54
CA ASN A 109 11.42 10.58 -7.18
C ASN A 109 10.18 10.81 -6.28
N GLN A 110 9.42 9.74 -5.92
CA GLN A 110 8.27 9.85 -5.02
C GLN A 110 8.64 9.69 -3.53
N ARG A 111 9.91 9.46 -3.21
CA ARG A 111 10.39 9.42 -1.82
C ARG A 111 10.06 10.73 -1.11
N ASN A 112 9.64 10.65 0.16
CA ASN A 112 9.19 11.79 0.98
C ASN A 112 7.99 12.55 0.40
N LYS A 113 7.11 11.88 -0.37
CA LYS A 113 5.94 12.50 -1.00
C LYS A 113 4.65 11.74 -0.74
N THR A 114 4.59 10.95 0.33
CA THR A 114 3.34 10.32 0.71
C THR A 114 2.35 11.34 1.26
N GLN A 115 1.12 10.95 1.37
CA GLN A 115 0.07 11.74 2.00
C GLN A 115 -0.63 10.86 3.03
N HIS A 116 -1.15 11.46 4.09
CA HIS A 116 -1.98 10.74 5.03
C HIS A 116 -3.26 10.28 4.31
N ASN A 117 -3.62 9.06 4.61
CA ASN A 117 -4.51 8.23 3.85
C ASN A 117 -3.87 7.67 2.58
N SER A 118 -3.42 6.43 2.72
CA SER A 118 -2.93 5.65 1.58
C SER A 118 -4.02 5.51 0.51
N PRO A 119 -3.70 5.19 -0.74
CA PRO A 119 -4.66 5.22 -1.84
C PRO A 119 -5.82 4.26 -1.66
N PHE A 120 -7.05 4.72 -1.92
CA PHE A 120 -8.17 3.81 -2.18
C PHE A 120 -7.99 3.14 -3.53
N PHE A 121 -8.46 1.90 -3.63
CA PHE A 121 -8.58 1.25 -4.93
C PHE A 121 -9.75 0.29 -4.98
N TRP A 122 -10.18 0.01 -6.19
CA TRP A 122 -11.29 -0.88 -6.51
C TRP A 122 -10.79 -2.06 -7.32
N THR A 123 -11.40 -3.20 -7.14
CA THR A 123 -11.14 -4.38 -7.95
C THR A 123 -12.43 -5.16 -8.12
N ASP A 124 -12.50 -5.97 -9.16
CA ASP A 124 -13.62 -6.87 -9.39
C ASP A 124 -13.40 -8.18 -8.65
N GLN A 125 -14.51 -8.80 -8.26
CA GLN A 125 -14.49 -10.11 -7.64
C GLN A 125 -13.83 -11.13 -8.58
N TYR A 126 -12.91 -11.91 -8.01
CA TYR A 126 -12.28 -13.04 -8.70
C TYR A 126 -13.21 -14.26 -8.68
N ASP A 127 -13.30 -14.93 -9.83
CA ASP A 127 -13.92 -16.25 -9.97
C ASP A 127 -13.12 -17.09 -10.97
N ASP A 128 -12.94 -18.37 -10.67
CA ASP A 128 -12.09 -19.26 -11.48
C ASP A 128 -12.61 -19.48 -12.93
N VAL A 129 -13.88 -19.15 -13.19
CA VAL A 129 -14.54 -19.35 -14.49
C VAL A 129 -14.99 -18.04 -15.13
N ILE A 130 -15.67 -17.19 -14.35
CA ILE A 130 -16.32 -15.97 -14.87
C ILE A 130 -15.31 -14.82 -14.97
N ASN A 131 -14.49 -14.62 -13.95
CA ASN A 131 -13.47 -13.59 -13.91
C ASN A 131 -12.18 -14.12 -13.28
N PRO A 132 -11.37 -14.90 -14.01
CA PRO A 132 -10.15 -15.53 -13.48
C PRO A 132 -8.96 -14.56 -13.40
N LYS A 133 -9.21 -13.26 -13.48
CA LYS A 133 -8.16 -12.24 -13.39
C LYS A 133 -7.74 -11.99 -11.95
N GLU A 134 -6.51 -12.35 -11.62
CA GLU A 134 -5.88 -11.99 -10.35
C GLU A 134 -5.57 -10.48 -10.31
N LEU A 135 -5.67 -9.88 -9.13
CA LEU A 135 -5.15 -8.55 -8.88
C LEU A 135 -3.69 -8.65 -8.43
N ARG A 136 -2.82 -7.87 -9.06
CA ARG A 136 -1.39 -7.83 -8.76
C ARG A 136 -0.99 -6.44 -8.31
N VAL A 137 -0.53 -6.32 -7.06
CA VAL A 137 -0.09 -5.05 -6.47
C VAL A 137 1.40 -5.14 -6.18
N GLN A 138 2.20 -4.33 -6.85
CA GLN A 138 3.62 -4.24 -6.57
C GLN A 138 3.88 -3.17 -5.52
N LEU A 139 4.54 -3.55 -4.43
CA LEU A 139 5.07 -2.63 -3.44
C LEU A 139 6.56 -2.40 -3.69
N THR A 140 6.96 -1.13 -3.75
CA THR A 140 8.35 -0.70 -3.70
C THR A 140 8.58 0.02 -2.38
N ASN A 141 9.54 -0.42 -1.57
CA ASN A 141 9.92 0.32 -0.37
C ASN A 141 10.99 1.34 -0.73
N LEU A 142 10.62 2.63 -0.75
CA LEU A 142 11.56 3.74 -1.05
C LEU A 142 12.36 4.17 0.19
N GLY A 143 12.02 3.63 1.35
CA GLY A 143 12.57 4.06 2.64
C GLY A 143 12.07 5.42 3.07
N LEU A 144 12.40 5.76 4.31
CA LEU A 144 12.03 7.02 4.94
C LEU A 144 13.15 8.03 4.75
N ALA A 145 12.84 9.20 4.18
CA ALA A 145 13.84 10.21 3.87
C ALA A 145 14.30 10.96 5.13
N LEU A 146 13.35 11.24 6.05
CA LEU A 146 13.65 11.93 7.31
C LEU A 146 14.29 10.98 8.34
N ARG A 147 13.89 9.72 8.33
CA ARG A 147 14.34 8.70 9.26
C ARG A 147 15.13 7.61 8.53
N PRO A 148 16.31 7.93 7.96
CA PRO A 148 17.13 6.93 7.26
C PRO A 148 17.74 5.87 8.20
N ASP A 149 17.66 6.08 9.49
CA ASP A 149 17.99 5.13 10.55
C ASP A 149 16.96 4.00 10.65
N LEU A 150 15.69 4.25 10.33
CA LEU A 150 14.65 3.24 10.24
C LEU A 150 14.81 2.47 8.92
N THR A 151 15.11 1.20 9.04
CA THR A 151 15.31 0.29 7.89
C THR A 151 14.13 -0.65 7.70
N ASP A 152 12.95 -0.23 8.15
CA ASP A 152 11.77 -1.05 8.26
C ASP A 152 11.32 -1.57 6.91
N ALA A 153 10.99 -2.84 6.93
CA ALA A 153 10.31 -3.44 5.80
C ALA A 153 8.83 -3.03 5.82
N HIS A 154 8.21 -3.02 4.66
CA HIS A 154 6.76 -2.78 4.55
C HIS A 154 6.05 -3.96 3.92
N THR A 155 4.77 -4.11 4.25
CA THR A 155 3.89 -5.13 3.65
C THR A 155 2.59 -4.50 3.20
N ILE A 156 1.81 -5.23 2.38
CA ILE A 156 0.41 -4.91 2.10
C ILE A 156 -0.43 -6.10 2.57
N HIS A 157 -1.06 -5.95 3.72
CA HIS A 157 -1.97 -6.92 4.29
C HIS A 157 -3.41 -6.45 4.16
N TRP A 158 -4.30 -7.30 3.62
CA TRP A 158 -5.74 -7.02 3.57
C TRP A 158 -6.40 -7.61 4.80
N HIS A 159 -6.92 -6.76 5.63
CA HIS A 159 -7.55 -7.17 6.88
C HIS A 159 -8.92 -7.80 6.65
N GLY A 160 -9.13 -9.00 7.19
CA GLY A 160 -10.38 -9.74 7.04
C GLY A 160 -10.57 -10.43 5.69
N PHE A 161 -9.56 -10.46 4.86
CA PHE A 161 -9.58 -11.06 3.53
C PHE A 161 -9.20 -12.54 3.57
N ARG A 162 -10.17 -13.42 3.39
CA ARG A 162 -9.99 -14.87 3.64
C ARG A 162 -9.34 -15.67 2.52
N ASN A 163 -9.17 -15.12 1.33
CA ASN A 163 -8.76 -15.90 0.15
C ASN A 163 -7.33 -15.65 -0.29
N VAL A 164 -6.55 -14.93 0.51
CA VAL A 164 -5.12 -14.75 0.26
C VAL A 164 -4.36 -15.97 0.76
N ILE A 165 -3.45 -16.49 -0.06
CA ILE A 165 -2.54 -17.54 0.41
C ILE A 165 -1.49 -16.92 1.34
N PRO A 166 -0.99 -17.63 2.36
CA PRO A 166 -0.09 -17.05 3.37
C PRO A 166 1.12 -16.33 2.78
N PHE A 167 1.68 -16.80 1.67
CA PHE A 167 2.82 -16.19 1.02
C PHE A 167 2.58 -14.74 0.52
N TYR A 168 1.32 -14.42 0.16
CA TYR A 168 0.91 -13.09 -0.31
C TYR A 168 0.05 -12.33 0.70
N ASP A 169 -0.05 -12.83 1.93
CA ASP A 169 -0.93 -12.23 2.94
C ASP A 169 -0.43 -10.90 3.49
N GLY A 170 0.88 -10.67 3.44
CA GLY A 170 1.48 -9.45 4.00
C GLY A 170 1.67 -9.48 5.51
N GLU A 171 1.28 -10.56 6.19
CA GLU A 171 1.57 -10.79 7.60
C GLU A 171 2.99 -11.37 7.72
N PRO A 172 3.93 -10.70 8.44
CA PRO A 172 5.37 -11.01 8.35
C PRO A 172 5.78 -12.42 8.72
N HIS A 173 5.02 -13.11 9.59
CA HIS A 173 5.35 -14.47 10.01
C HIS A 173 5.13 -15.52 8.91
N GLY A 174 4.30 -15.24 7.93
CA GLY A 174 3.97 -16.17 6.85
C GLY A 174 4.15 -15.64 5.44
N SER A 175 4.45 -14.36 5.30
CA SER A 175 4.52 -13.65 4.03
C SER A 175 5.87 -12.98 3.81
N ILE A 176 5.98 -12.21 2.74
CA ILE A 176 7.19 -11.45 2.38
C ILE A 176 7.00 -10.00 2.80
N SER A 177 7.91 -9.52 3.65
CA SER A 177 8.11 -8.11 3.91
C SER A 177 9.10 -7.53 2.90
N VAL A 178 8.89 -6.29 2.49
CA VAL A 178 9.68 -5.61 1.45
C VAL A 178 10.69 -4.68 2.12
N PRO A 179 11.99 -5.04 2.19
CA PRO A 179 13.02 -4.18 2.75
C PRO A 179 13.23 -2.91 1.92
N VAL A 180 13.88 -1.91 2.51
CA VAL A 180 14.23 -0.65 1.84
C VAL A 180 14.98 -0.92 0.53
N GLY A 181 14.56 -0.26 -0.54
CA GLY A 181 15.11 -0.40 -1.88
C GLY A 181 14.71 -1.66 -2.63
N GLN A 182 13.84 -2.50 -2.05
CA GLN A 182 13.36 -3.73 -2.68
C GLN A 182 11.93 -3.57 -3.20
N ILE A 183 11.53 -4.56 -4.01
CA ILE A 183 10.18 -4.66 -4.57
C ILE A 183 9.63 -6.07 -4.35
N PHE A 184 8.31 -6.15 -4.15
CA PHE A 184 7.59 -7.41 -4.15
C PHE A 184 6.20 -7.23 -4.77
N THR A 185 5.73 -8.23 -5.50
CA THR A 185 4.38 -8.22 -6.09
C THR A 185 3.49 -9.18 -5.33
N TYR A 186 2.53 -8.63 -4.60
CA TYR A 186 1.44 -9.39 -3.98
C TYR A 186 0.41 -9.78 -5.02
N VAL A 187 -0.12 -11.00 -4.91
CA VAL A 187 -1.14 -11.54 -5.82
C VAL A 187 -2.38 -11.89 -5.02
N TYR A 188 -3.49 -11.27 -5.37
CA TYR A 188 -4.77 -11.43 -4.69
C TYR A 188 -5.83 -12.07 -5.60
N ARG A 189 -6.70 -12.88 -4.98
CA ARG A 189 -7.90 -13.45 -5.60
C ARG A 189 -9.12 -13.07 -4.76
N PRO A 190 -9.63 -11.85 -4.90
CA PRO A 190 -10.74 -11.34 -4.08
C PRO A 190 -12.03 -12.07 -4.44
N ARG A 191 -12.39 -13.10 -3.67
CA ARG A 191 -13.56 -13.94 -3.93
C ARG A 191 -14.86 -13.43 -3.33
N ASP A 192 -14.75 -12.56 -2.33
CA ASP A 192 -15.91 -12.03 -1.63
C ASP A 192 -16.04 -10.53 -1.91
N PRO A 193 -17.19 -10.06 -2.46
CA PRO A 193 -17.43 -8.63 -2.62
C PRO A 193 -17.57 -7.95 -1.26
N GLY A 194 -17.16 -6.68 -1.19
CA GLY A 194 -17.24 -5.90 0.04
C GLY A 194 -16.17 -4.83 0.16
N THR A 195 -16.13 -4.21 1.34
CA THR A 195 -15.13 -3.21 1.71
C THR A 195 -14.15 -3.82 2.70
N TYR A 196 -12.87 -3.70 2.40
CA TYR A 196 -11.79 -4.22 3.23
C TYR A 196 -10.81 -3.11 3.57
N MET A 197 -10.18 -3.19 4.74
CA MET A 197 -9.02 -2.40 5.08
C MET A 197 -7.77 -3.10 4.55
N TYR A 198 -6.78 -2.34 4.08
CA TYR A 198 -5.43 -2.83 3.90
C TYR A 198 -4.44 -1.95 4.65
N HIS A 199 -3.35 -2.54 5.12
CA HIS A 199 -2.35 -1.83 5.91
C HIS A 199 -0.98 -2.52 5.87
N CYS A 200 0.05 -1.81 6.34
CA CYS A 200 1.33 -2.42 6.67
C CYS A 200 1.18 -3.26 7.94
N HIS A 201 1.75 -4.47 7.94
CA HIS A 201 1.70 -5.38 9.10
C HIS A 201 3.09 -5.57 9.74
N VAL A 202 4.08 -4.78 9.34
CA VAL A 202 5.36 -4.65 10.07
C VAL A 202 5.18 -3.50 11.04
N GLU A 203 5.43 -3.76 12.34
CA GLU A 203 5.26 -2.75 13.40
C GLU A 203 3.92 -2.01 13.26
N ASP A 204 2.86 -2.80 13.17
CA ASP A 204 1.55 -2.36 12.69
C ASP A 204 0.94 -1.22 13.53
N VAL A 205 1.15 -1.19 14.85
CA VAL A 205 0.68 -0.10 15.70
C VAL A 205 1.25 1.25 15.24
N GLU A 206 2.55 1.32 14.99
CA GLU A 206 3.23 2.51 14.53
C GLU A 206 2.87 2.82 13.08
N HIS A 207 3.12 1.87 12.16
CA HIS A 207 2.94 2.11 10.73
C HIS A 207 1.49 2.46 10.34
N VAL A 208 0.49 1.81 10.98
CA VAL A 208 -0.93 2.14 10.75
C VAL A 208 -1.25 3.52 11.29
N THR A 209 -0.81 3.84 12.52
CA THR A 209 -1.04 5.15 13.12
C THR A 209 -0.37 6.26 12.31
N MET A 210 0.84 6.02 11.82
CA MET A 210 1.57 6.97 10.99
C MET A 210 0.98 7.16 9.58
N GLY A 211 0.01 6.30 9.14
CA GLY A 211 -0.77 6.50 7.92
C GLY A 211 -0.68 5.39 6.87
N MET A 212 0.00 4.27 7.15
CA MET A 212 0.11 3.13 6.22
C MET A 212 -1.14 2.24 6.25
N THR A 213 -2.31 2.82 6.04
CA THR A 213 -3.58 2.12 6.00
C THR A 213 -4.57 2.80 5.05
N SER A 214 -5.48 2.04 4.47
CA SER A 214 -6.58 2.55 3.63
C SER A 214 -7.61 1.46 3.31
N LEU A 215 -8.46 1.71 2.32
CA LEU A 215 -9.57 0.84 1.92
C LEU A 215 -9.37 0.26 0.52
N VAL A 216 -9.87 -0.95 0.35
CA VAL A 216 -10.07 -1.60 -0.94
C VAL A 216 -11.52 -2.06 -1.06
N PHE A 217 -12.09 -1.86 -2.25
CA PHE A 217 -13.47 -2.22 -2.56
C PHE A 217 -13.49 -3.33 -3.61
N VAL A 218 -14.15 -4.42 -3.29
CA VAL A 218 -14.34 -5.55 -4.21
C VAL A 218 -15.75 -5.50 -4.74
N HIS A 219 -15.89 -5.19 -6.03
CA HIS A 219 -17.18 -5.18 -6.70
C HIS A 219 -17.64 -6.60 -7.06
N PRO A 220 -18.92 -6.91 -6.90
CA PRO A 220 -19.47 -8.24 -7.20
C PRO A 220 -19.49 -8.55 -8.70
N LEU A 221 -19.50 -9.85 -9.04
CA LEU A 221 -19.65 -10.31 -10.41
C LEU A 221 -20.99 -9.89 -11.05
N GLN A 222 -21.99 -9.60 -10.23
CA GLN A 222 -23.30 -9.12 -10.71
C GLN A 222 -23.24 -7.71 -11.31
N ASN A 223 -22.17 -6.93 -11.06
CA ASN A 223 -22.00 -5.60 -11.66
C ASN A 223 -22.05 -5.67 -13.19
N GLY A 224 -22.79 -4.75 -13.80
CA GLY A 224 -23.05 -4.68 -15.23
C GLY A 224 -24.40 -5.28 -15.64
N ASP A 225 -25.04 -6.07 -14.79
CA ASP A 225 -26.38 -6.60 -15.06
C ASP A 225 -27.48 -5.56 -14.74
N THR A 226 -28.09 -5.00 -15.76
CA THR A 226 -29.16 -4.00 -15.61
C THR A 226 -30.55 -4.61 -15.54
N SER A 227 -30.69 -5.93 -15.52
CA SER A 227 -31.99 -6.61 -15.51
C SER A 227 -32.71 -6.50 -14.17
N PHE A 228 -31.97 -6.41 -13.04
CA PHE A 228 -32.52 -6.32 -11.70
C PHE A 228 -32.50 -4.89 -11.16
N TYR A 229 -31.48 -4.10 -11.50
CA TYR A 229 -31.37 -2.72 -11.06
C TYR A 229 -30.83 -1.81 -12.19
N PRO A 230 -31.45 -0.64 -12.46
CA PRO A 230 -31.17 0.15 -13.65
C PRO A 230 -29.72 0.62 -13.79
N SER A 231 -29.02 0.90 -12.69
CA SER A 231 -27.61 1.33 -12.74
C SER A 231 -26.65 0.17 -13.05
N GLY A 232 -27.07 -1.08 -12.88
CA GLY A 232 -26.21 -2.26 -12.97
C GLY A 232 -25.11 -2.29 -11.90
N LYS A 233 -25.27 -1.57 -10.78
CA LYS A 233 -24.32 -1.54 -9.67
C LYS A 233 -24.94 -2.21 -8.45
N TYR A 234 -24.18 -3.09 -7.82
CA TYR A 234 -24.62 -3.87 -6.67
C TYR A 234 -23.54 -3.91 -5.59
N ALA A 235 -23.96 -3.96 -4.33
CA ALA A 235 -23.01 -4.15 -3.23
C ALA A 235 -22.58 -5.61 -3.12
N TYR A 236 -23.48 -6.54 -3.46
CA TYR A 236 -23.26 -7.99 -3.37
C TYR A 236 -23.93 -8.74 -4.54
N ASN A 237 -23.61 -10.03 -4.69
CA ASN A 237 -24.28 -10.94 -5.65
C ASN A 237 -25.63 -11.42 -5.06
N ASP A 238 -26.61 -10.56 -4.98
CA ASP A 238 -27.93 -10.87 -4.42
C ASP A 238 -28.86 -11.63 -5.38
N GLY A 239 -28.67 -11.49 -6.70
CA GLY A 239 -29.43 -12.14 -7.75
C GLY A 239 -30.87 -11.61 -7.92
N ASP A 240 -31.26 -10.57 -7.16
CA ASP A 240 -32.60 -9.99 -7.19
C ASP A 240 -32.62 -8.46 -7.23
N GLY A 241 -31.46 -7.81 -7.16
CA GLY A 241 -31.33 -6.37 -7.16
C GLY A 241 -31.53 -5.66 -5.82
N SER A 242 -31.69 -6.41 -4.73
CA SER A 242 -31.94 -5.85 -3.39
C SER A 242 -30.78 -4.99 -2.87
N THR A 243 -29.56 -5.22 -3.36
CA THR A 243 -28.36 -4.43 -3.03
C THR A 243 -27.96 -3.45 -4.14
N GLY A 244 -28.86 -3.18 -5.09
CA GLY A 244 -28.63 -2.21 -6.17
C GLY A 244 -28.49 -0.79 -5.65
N TYR A 245 -27.57 0.00 -6.24
CA TYR A 245 -27.36 1.39 -5.84
C TYR A 245 -27.02 2.29 -7.05
N ASP A 246 -27.29 3.58 -6.93
CA ASP A 246 -26.98 4.57 -7.99
C ASP A 246 -25.60 5.21 -7.82
N ARG A 247 -25.17 5.45 -6.58
CA ARG A 247 -23.95 6.18 -6.26
C ARG A 247 -23.13 5.45 -5.21
N GLU A 248 -21.83 5.52 -5.37
CA GLU A 248 -20.85 4.97 -4.44
C GLU A 248 -19.96 6.09 -3.91
N ASN A 249 -19.72 6.10 -2.61
CA ASN A 249 -18.83 7.04 -1.96
C ASN A 249 -17.91 6.27 -1.01
N ALA A 250 -16.60 6.46 -1.17
CA ALA A 250 -15.61 5.92 -0.26
C ALA A 250 -15.41 6.88 0.91
N LEU A 251 -15.60 6.41 2.13
CA LEU A 251 -15.37 7.16 3.36
C LEU A 251 -14.42 6.38 4.26
N PHE A 252 -13.27 6.98 4.54
CA PHE A 252 -12.29 6.45 5.47
C PHE A 252 -12.09 7.44 6.60
N LEU A 253 -12.37 7.00 7.81
CA LEU A 253 -12.15 7.75 9.03
C LEU A 253 -10.82 7.33 9.63
N SER A 254 -9.98 8.30 9.96
CA SER A 254 -8.69 8.08 10.61
C SER A 254 -8.40 9.18 11.60
N GLU A 255 -7.33 9.03 12.34
CA GLU A 255 -6.96 9.92 13.43
C GLU A 255 -5.48 10.26 13.35
N ILE A 256 -5.10 11.40 13.92
CA ILE A 256 -3.72 11.77 14.16
C ILE A 256 -3.54 12.05 15.64
N TRP A 257 -2.56 11.39 16.23
CA TRP A 257 -2.00 11.70 17.54
C TRP A 257 -0.70 12.47 17.34
N ALA A 258 -0.76 13.79 17.49
CA ALA A 258 0.33 14.70 17.14
C ALA A 258 1.62 14.42 17.92
N GLU A 259 1.52 14.04 19.20
CA GLU A 259 2.68 13.68 20.02
C GLU A 259 3.40 12.45 19.49
N GLY A 260 2.67 11.39 19.13
CA GLY A 260 3.26 10.17 18.57
C GLY A 260 3.99 10.45 17.26
N HIS A 261 3.37 11.19 16.35
CA HIS A 261 3.99 11.58 15.08
C HIS A 261 5.22 12.48 15.28
N TRP A 262 5.19 13.36 16.28
CA TRP A 262 6.33 14.21 16.61
C TRP A 262 7.48 13.41 17.20
N ASN A 263 7.20 12.49 18.14
CA ASN A 263 8.17 11.62 18.75
C ASN A 263 8.91 10.80 17.68
N ASP A 264 8.17 10.24 16.76
CA ASP A 264 8.75 9.46 15.67
C ASP A 264 9.67 10.31 14.78
N ALA A 265 9.24 11.52 14.41
CA ALA A 265 10.08 12.46 13.66
C ALA A 265 11.39 12.84 14.38
N HIS A 266 11.42 12.76 15.70
CA HIS A 266 12.55 13.22 16.55
C HIS A 266 13.33 12.08 17.21
N ILE A 267 13.15 10.84 16.73
CA ILE A 267 13.86 9.66 17.26
C ILE A 267 13.54 9.46 18.76
N GLN A 268 12.28 9.67 19.13
CA GLN A 268 11.75 9.41 20.45
C GLN A 268 10.84 8.19 20.40
N GLU A 269 10.93 7.34 21.42
CA GLU A 269 10.02 6.21 21.55
C GLU A 269 8.65 6.70 22.07
N SER A 270 7.58 6.32 21.38
CA SER A 270 6.22 6.64 21.77
C SER A 270 5.65 5.56 22.70
N ASP A 271 4.98 5.98 23.77
CA ASP A 271 4.15 5.09 24.56
C ASP A 271 2.76 4.97 23.94
N TRP A 272 2.58 4.01 23.05
CA TRP A 272 1.33 3.79 22.34
C TRP A 272 0.14 3.46 23.26
N SER A 273 0.38 3.11 24.52
CA SER A 273 -0.69 2.91 25.51
C SER A 273 -1.35 4.21 25.95
N THR A 274 -0.72 5.36 25.69
CA THR A 274 -1.23 6.70 25.98
C THR A 274 -1.83 7.39 24.76
N PHE A 275 -2.03 6.67 23.68
CA PHE A 275 -2.60 7.20 22.44
C PHE A 275 -3.85 8.05 22.71
N LYS A 276 -3.83 9.26 22.15
CA LYS A 276 -4.95 10.19 22.21
C LYS A 276 -5.04 10.97 20.91
N ALA A 277 -6.09 10.72 20.13
CA ALA A 277 -6.31 11.45 18.91
C ALA A 277 -6.48 12.96 19.18
N ASP A 278 -5.68 13.79 18.51
CA ASP A 278 -5.81 15.25 18.50
C ASP A 278 -6.66 15.71 17.33
N PHE A 279 -6.61 14.98 16.21
CA PHE A 279 -7.38 15.29 15.01
C PHE A 279 -8.08 14.05 14.47
N SER A 280 -9.34 14.23 14.04
CA SER A 280 -10.06 13.24 13.25
C SER A 280 -10.04 13.63 11.78
N LEU A 281 -9.85 12.67 10.90
CA LEU A 281 -9.73 12.85 9.48
C LEU A 281 -10.85 12.14 8.73
N LEU A 282 -11.29 12.77 7.64
CA LEU A 282 -12.15 12.14 6.64
C LEU A 282 -11.40 12.12 5.31
N ASN A 283 -11.15 10.92 4.80
CA ASN A 283 -10.39 10.73 3.56
C ASN A 283 -9.04 11.47 3.56
N GLY A 284 -8.31 11.42 4.68
CA GLY A 284 -7.02 12.06 4.83
C GLY A 284 -7.07 13.58 4.96
N ARG A 285 -8.21 14.18 5.32
CA ARG A 285 -8.33 15.62 5.54
C ARG A 285 -8.94 15.92 6.90
N VAL A 286 -8.36 16.89 7.60
CA VAL A 286 -8.90 17.46 8.83
C VAL A 286 -9.83 18.63 8.47
N HIS A 287 -10.87 18.87 9.27
CA HIS A 287 -11.66 20.09 9.16
C HIS A 287 -10.79 21.33 9.53
N PRO A 288 -10.85 22.46 8.80
CA PRO A 288 -11.80 22.79 7.72
C PRO A 288 -11.38 22.34 6.31
N TYR A 289 -10.24 21.66 6.15
CA TYR A 289 -9.71 21.26 4.85
C TYR A 289 -10.61 20.22 4.14
N THR A 290 -11.48 19.54 4.90
CA THR A 290 -12.53 18.67 4.34
C THR A 290 -13.52 19.41 3.42
N LEU A 291 -13.63 20.74 3.56
CA LEU A 291 -14.52 21.58 2.76
C LEU A 291 -13.87 22.07 1.46
N LEU A 292 -12.57 21.88 1.31
CA LEU A 292 -11.87 22.29 0.10
C LEU A 292 -12.15 21.32 -1.06
N PRO A 293 -12.26 21.84 -2.29
CA PRO A 293 -12.41 20.99 -3.45
C PRO A 293 -11.20 20.07 -3.62
N ASN A 294 -11.44 18.89 -4.19
CA ASN A 294 -10.36 18.00 -4.58
C ASN A 294 -9.68 18.55 -5.85
N SER A 295 -8.39 18.79 -5.77
CA SER A 295 -7.59 19.12 -6.95
C SER A 295 -7.07 17.82 -7.59
N PRO A 296 -7.00 17.76 -8.93
CA PRO A 296 -6.31 16.66 -9.61
C PRO A 296 -4.85 16.57 -9.11
N ILE A 297 -4.38 15.37 -8.84
CA ILE A 297 -2.98 15.13 -8.49
C ILE A 297 -2.24 14.71 -9.75
N ASP A 298 -1.31 15.54 -10.20
CA ASP A 298 -0.34 15.14 -11.22
C ASP A 298 0.89 14.53 -10.54
N LEU A 299 0.95 13.22 -10.52
CA LEU A 299 2.06 12.49 -9.89
C LEU A 299 3.39 12.71 -10.61
N ALA A 300 3.36 13.00 -11.90
CA ALA A 300 4.56 13.25 -12.69
C ALA A 300 5.12 14.67 -12.46
N ALA A 301 4.25 15.64 -12.22
CA ALA A 301 4.61 17.04 -11.98
C ALA A 301 4.99 17.32 -10.51
N SER A 302 4.69 16.43 -9.58
CA SER A 302 5.06 16.56 -8.17
C SER A 302 6.53 16.19 -7.94
N THR A 303 7.43 16.91 -8.58
CA THR A 303 8.90 16.76 -8.44
C THR A 303 9.47 17.77 -7.47
#